data_bef17bf83e1304752aa00615746d102f
#
_entry.id   bef17bf83e1304752aa00615746d102f
#
_cell.length_a   1.000
_cell.length_b   1.000
_cell.length_c   1.000
_cell.angle_alpha   90.00
_cell.angle_beta   90.00
_cell.angle_gamma   90.00
#
_symmetry.space_group_name_H-M   'P 1'
#
loop_
_entity.id
_entity.type
_entity.pdbx_description
1 polymer ?
#
loop_
_entity_poly.entity_id
_entity_poly.type
_entity_poly.pdbx_seq_one_letter_code
_entity_poly.pdbx_strand_id
1 'polypeptide(L)'
;MFTWDSFIWFGLTAIALSLVSAVISLCANDHWAASSVKYRQNRSAAVLLSVLSVLVMGTFITGFWIMSGRPPLRTMGETRLWYSFFALIAGLFTYLMWRYRWILPFSTLLASVFIMINILKPEIHDQTLMPALQSPWFIPHVTVYMFSYSFMGVAFLLAVAGLFGNLRGKTDVLTAADTLVYIGMAFLTFGMLSGALWAKDAWGHYWSWDPKETWALVTWLSYLLYIHLRLMGRTSRKVLCLVLIFSFACLQMCWWGVNYLPAAQDSIHVY
;
A
#
# COMPACT_ATOMS: atom_id res chain seq x y z
N MET A 1 13.20 4.37 -23.47
CA MET A 1 14.18 3.63 -22.66
C MET A 1 13.75 3.75 -21.20
N PHE A 2 13.72 2.67 -20.44
CA PHE A 2 13.14 2.67 -19.10
C PHE A 2 14.20 2.99 -18.04
N THR A 3 14.42 4.29 -17.79
CA THR A 3 15.35 4.81 -16.78
C THR A 3 14.61 5.79 -15.87
N TRP A 4 15.21 6.20 -14.76
CA TRP A 4 14.64 7.21 -13.88
C TRP A 4 14.37 8.54 -14.60
N ASP A 5 15.16 8.93 -15.59
CA ASP A 5 14.91 10.13 -16.40
C ASP A 5 13.61 10.03 -17.20
N SER A 6 13.26 8.84 -17.67
CA SER A 6 12.00 8.61 -18.37
C SER A 6 10.80 8.42 -17.45
N PHE A 7 11.03 8.13 -16.15
CA PHE A 7 9.98 7.89 -15.17
C PHE A 7 8.96 9.03 -15.06
N ILE A 8 9.42 10.27 -15.23
CA ILE A 8 8.55 11.45 -15.16
C ILE A 8 7.34 11.32 -16.11
N TRP A 9 7.54 10.82 -17.31
CA TRP A 9 6.47 10.67 -18.30
C TRP A 9 5.48 9.58 -17.93
N PHE A 10 5.99 8.43 -17.44
CA PHE A 10 5.15 7.33 -16.98
C PHE A 10 4.39 7.71 -15.71
N GLY A 11 5.07 8.31 -14.74
CA GLY A 11 4.48 8.74 -13.49
C GLY A 11 3.38 9.79 -13.67
N LEU A 12 3.64 10.85 -14.43
CA LEU A 12 2.66 11.88 -14.71
C LEU A 12 1.48 11.35 -15.53
N THR A 13 1.72 10.46 -16.48
CA THR A 13 0.63 9.80 -17.24
C THR A 13 -0.24 8.94 -16.31
N ALA A 14 0.37 8.16 -15.44
CA ALA A 14 -0.37 7.35 -14.47
C ALA A 14 -1.19 8.21 -13.50
N ILE A 15 -0.64 9.32 -13.01
CA ILE A 15 -1.35 10.29 -12.17
C ILE A 15 -2.52 10.89 -12.94
N ALA A 16 -2.32 11.36 -14.18
CA ALA A 16 -3.37 11.97 -14.97
C ALA A 16 -4.54 11.00 -15.21
N LEU A 17 -4.24 9.77 -15.64
CA LEU A 17 -5.25 8.72 -15.87
C LEU A 17 -6.03 8.40 -14.59
N SER A 18 -5.33 8.23 -13.47
CA SER A 18 -5.97 7.91 -12.18
C SER A 18 -6.77 9.09 -11.62
N LEU A 19 -6.33 10.34 -11.81
CA LEU A 19 -7.10 11.55 -11.45
C LEU A 19 -8.40 11.67 -12.24
N VAL A 20 -8.34 11.49 -13.57
CA VAL A 20 -9.54 11.51 -14.40
C VAL A 20 -10.50 10.40 -13.99
N SER A 21 -9.98 9.19 -13.74
CA SER A 21 -10.77 8.08 -13.20
C SER A 21 -11.44 8.44 -11.89
N ALA A 22 -10.70 9.05 -10.96
CA ALA A 22 -11.18 9.49 -9.66
C ALA A 22 -12.32 10.51 -9.78
N VAL A 23 -12.16 11.52 -10.64
CA VAL A 23 -13.20 12.53 -10.91
C VAL A 23 -14.46 11.87 -11.49
N ILE A 24 -14.32 11.01 -12.49
CA ILE A 24 -15.47 10.29 -13.08
C ILE A 24 -16.18 9.44 -12.02
N SER A 25 -15.44 8.76 -11.15
CA SER A 25 -16.04 7.95 -10.08
C SER A 25 -16.84 8.78 -9.08
N LEU A 26 -16.38 9.99 -8.75
CA LEU A 26 -17.11 10.92 -7.88
C LEU A 26 -18.37 11.49 -8.55
N CYS A 27 -18.31 11.74 -9.85
CA CYS A 27 -19.44 12.27 -10.63
C CYS A 27 -20.53 11.20 -10.92
N ALA A 28 -20.25 9.93 -10.71
CA ALA A 28 -21.22 8.86 -10.91
C ALA A 28 -22.24 8.86 -9.76
N ASN A 29 -23.43 9.45 -9.96
CA ASN A 29 -24.49 9.55 -8.95
C ASN A 29 -25.19 8.20 -8.70
N ASP A 30 -25.12 7.69 -7.45
CA ASP A 30 -25.67 6.39 -7.06
C ASP A 30 -27.19 6.40 -6.76
N HIS A 31 -27.78 7.57 -6.47
CA HIS A 31 -29.10 7.62 -5.84
C HIS A 31 -30.28 7.26 -6.75
N TRP A 32 -30.14 7.40 -8.09
CA TRP A 32 -31.27 7.16 -9.03
C TRP A 32 -30.90 6.35 -10.26
N ALA A 33 -29.66 5.92 -10.41
CA ALA A 33 -29.11 5.61 -11.73
C ALA A 33 -28.32 4.31 -11.84
N ALA A 34 -28.42 3.38 -10.89
CA ALA A 34 -27.77 2.07 -11.05
C ALA A 34 -28.22 1.31 -12.31
N SER A 35 -29.41 1.64 -12.82
CA SER A 35 -29.98 1.14 -14.07
C SER A 35 -29.73 2.05 -15.28
N SER A 36 -29.22 3.30 -15.07
CA SER A 36 -29.01 4.23 -16.19
C SER A 36 -27.78 3.86 -17.01
N VAL A 37 -27.91 3.99 -18.32
CA VAL A 37 -26.80 3.79 -19.28
C VAL A 37 -25.61 4.69 -18.95
N LYS A 38 -25.86 5.93 -18.56
CA LYS A 38 -24.82 6.92 -18.18
C LYS A 38 -24.01 6.48 -16.95
N TYR A 39 -24.64 5.93 -15.92
CA TYR A 39 -23.93 5.38 -14.75
C TYR A 39 -23.00 4.23 -15.14
N ARG A 40 -23.52 3.29 -15.95
CA ARG A 40 -22.70 2.15 -16.43
C ARG A 40 -21.51 2.63 -17.26
N GLN A 41 -21.71 3.60 -18.15
CA GLN A 41 -20.65 4.19 -18.96
C GLN A 41 -19.59 4.88 -18.10
N ASN A 42 -20.00 5.74 -17.16
CA ASN A 42 -19.05 6.43 -16.25
C ASN A 42 -18.26 5.43 -15.41
N ARG A 43 -18.92 4.41 -14.88
CA ARG A 43 -18.23 3.36 -14.11
C ARG A 43 -17.22 2.59 -14.97
N SER A 44 -17.62 2.19 -16.18
CA SER A 44 -16.72 1.50 -17.13
C SER A 44 -15.53 2.38 -17.51
N ALA A 45 -15.76 3.66 -17.74
CA ALA A 45 -14.70 4.63 -18.05
C ALA A 45 -13.73 4.80 -16.86
N ALA A 46 -14.25 4.93 -15.63
CA ALA A 46 -13.42 5.00 -14.43
C ALA A 46 -12.56 3.74 -14.24
N VAL A 47 -13.14 2.57 -14.40
CA VAL A 47 -12.41 1.29 -14.31
C VAL A 47 -11.35 1.20 -15.41
N LEU A 48 -11.69 1.51 -16.66
CA LEU A 48 -10.76 1.46 -17.79
C LEU A 48 -9.56 2.38 -17.55
N LEU A 49 -9.78 3.61 -17.12
CA LEU A 49 -8.72 4.57 -16.85
C LEU A 49 -7.84 4.14 -15.69
N SER A 50 -8.43 3.57 -14.62
CA SER A 50 -7.66 3.00 -13.51
C SER A 50 -6.79 1.81 -13.97
N VAL A 51 -7.34 0.93 -14.79
CA VAL A 51 -6.59 -0.19 -15.38
C VAL A 51 -5.44 0.32 -16.24
N LEU A 52 -5.69 1.32 -17.10
CA LEU A 52 -4.64 1.94 -17.91
C LEU A 52 -3.54 2.58 -17.06
N SER A 53 -3.89 3.26 -15.96
CA SER A 53 -2.91 3.79 -15.00
C SER A 53 -2.03 2.70 -14.40
N VAL A 54 -2.63 1.59 -13.97
CA VAL A 54 -1.91 0.41 -13.47
C VAL A 54 -1.00 -0.19 -14.54
N LEU A 55 -1.49 -0.31 -15.78
CA LEU A 55 -0.71 -0.83 -16.90
C LEU A 55 0.48 0.07 -17.25
N VAL A 56 0.32 1.39 -17.24
CA VAL A 56 1.41 2.36 -17.47
C VAL A 56 2.51 2.17 -16.42
N MET A 57 2.16 2.10 -15.14
CA MET A 57 3.13 1.86 -14.07
C MET A 57 3.76 0.47 -14.16
N GLY A 58 2.97 -0.56 -14.45
CA GLY A 58 3.46 -1.93 -14.64
C GLY A 58 4.43 -2.04 -15.82
N THR A 59 4.15 -1.36 -16.92
CA THR A 59 5.04 -1.29 -18.09
C THR A 59 6.37 -0.64 -17.73
N PHE A 60 6.35 0.47 -16.97
CA PHE A 60 7.59 1.08 -16.51
C PHE A 60 8.38 0.14 -15.60
N ILE A 61 7.74 -0.45 -14.59
CA ILE A 61 8.40 -1.39 -13.64
C ILE A 61 9.02 -2.56 -14.39
N THR A 62 8.28 -3.18 -15.31
CA THR A 62 8.76 -4.34 -16.08
C THR A 62 9.93 -3.95 -17.01
N GLY A 63 9.81 -2.84 -17.71
CA GLY A 63 10.87 -2.33 -18.58
C GLY A 63 12.11 -1.94 -17.79
N PHE A 64 11.96 -1.29 -16.64
CA PHE A 64 13.06 -0.95 -15.76
C PHE A 64 13.73 -2.19 -15.16
N TRP A 65 12.95 -3.23 -14.81
CA TRP A 65 13.46 -4.52 -14.36
C TRP A 65 14.33 -5.19 -15.44
N ILE A 66 13.82 -5.29 -16.66
CA ILE A 66 14.56 -5.90 -17.79
C ILE A 66 15.87 -5.16 -18.03
N MET A 67 15.85 -3.82 -18.01
CA MET A 67 17.05 -3.00 -18.26
C MET A 67 18.08 -3.06 -17.14
N SER A 68 17.63 -3.14 -15.89
CA SER A 68 18.52 -3.24 -14.72
C SER A 68 19.05 -4.65 -14.47
N GLY A 69 18.52 -5.67 -15.18
CA GLY A 69 18.90 -7.08 -14.99
C GLY A 69 18.52 -7.66 -13.62
N ARG A 70 17.78 -6.90 -12.82
CA ARG A 70 17.34 -7.28 -11.47
C ARG A 70 15.98 -6.67 -11.12
N PRO A 71 15.22 -7.29 -10.19
CA PRO A 71 13.99 -6.67 -9.68
C PRO A 71 14.29 -5.32 -9.01
N PRO A 72 13.52 -4.25 -9.32
CA PRO A 72 13.73 -2.93 -8.74
C PRO A 72 13.14 -2.85 -7.33
N LEU A 73 13.86 -3.38 -6.31
CA LEU A 73 13.41 -3.46 -4.92
C LEU A 73 14.48 -3.03 -3.91
N ARG A 74 15.62 -2.53 -4.40
CA ARG A 74 16.80 -2.31 -3.57
C ARG A 74 16.96 -0.88 -3.07
N THR A 75 16.53 0.13 -3.85
CA THR A 75 16.64 1.53 -3.46
C THR A 75 15.35 2.04 -2.84
N MET A 76 15.42 3.17 -2.10
CA MET A 76 14.22 3.83 -1.57
C MET A 76 13.27 4.28 -2.68
N GLY A 77 13.79 4.70 -3.83
CA GLY A 77 12.98 5.05 -4.99
C GLY A 77 12.24 3.84 -5.54
N GLU A 78 12.93 2.70 -5.66
CA GLU A 78 12.34 1.46 -6.15
C GLU A 78 11.23 0.93 -5.23
N THR A 79 11.40 0.97 -3.91
CA THR A 79 10.34 0.54 -2.97
C THR A 79 9.11 1.44 -3.03
N ARG A 80 9.29 2.77 -3.17
CA ARG A 80 8.19 3.73 -3.36
C ARG A 80 7.48 3.55 -4.69
N LEU A 81 8.21 3.16 -5.75
CA LEU A 81 7.65 2.81 -7.05
C LEU A 81 6.66 1.63 -6.91
N TRP A 82 7.07 0.56 -6.25
CA TRP A 82 6.19 -0.58 -5.98
C TRP A 82 5.00 -0.23 -5.10
N TYR A 83 5.21 0.60 -4.07
CA TYR A 83 4.11 1.02 -3.21
C TYR A 83 3.06 1.82 -3.97
N SER A 84 3.47 2.75 -4.84
CA SER A 84 2.53 3.50 -5.68
C SER A 84 1.73 2.59 -6.62
N PHE A 85 2.40 1.60 -7.22
CA PHE A 85 1.78 0.61 -8.09
C PHE A 85 0.74 -0.25 -7.34
N PHE A 86 1.11 -0.79 -6.19
CA PHE A 86 0.19 -1.60 -5.38
C PHE A 86 -0.95 -0.77 -4.76
N ALA A 87 -0.72 0.50 -4.44
CA ALA A 87 -1.78 1.40 -3.98
C ALA A 87 -2.86 1.60 -5.06
N LEU A 88 -2.47 1.77 -6.34
CA LEU A 88 -3.40 1.84 -7.46
C LEU A 88 -4.18 0.52 -7.63
N ILE A 89 -3.51 -0.62 -7.53
CA ILE A 89 -4.14 -1.94 -7.60
C ILE A 89 -5.13 -2.15 -6.45
N ALA A 90 -4.74 -1.85 -5.22
CA ALA A 90 -5.58 -2.01 -4.04
C ALA A 90 -6.83 -1.11 -4.10
N GLY A 91 -6.67 0.13 -4.57
CA GLY A 91 -7.78 1.04 -4.80
C GLY A 91 -8.75 0.53 -5.87
N LEU A 92 -8.23 0.09 -7.01
CA LEU A 92 -9.02 -0.49 -8.10
C LEU A 92 -9.75 -1.76 -7.63
N PHE A 93 -9.07 -2.68 -6.96
CA PHE A 93 -9.65 -3.89 -6.38
C PHE A 93 -10.81 -3.55 -5.44
N THR A 94 -10.60 -2.63 -4.52
CA THR A 94 -11.62 -2.19 -3.55
C THR A 94 -12.82 -1.55 -4.27
N TYR A 95 -12.57 -0.73 -5.28
CA TYR A 95 -13.62 -0.11 -6.08
C TYR A 95 -14.45 -1.15 -6.86
N LEU A 96 -13.82 -2.16 -7.42
CA LEU A 96 -14.50 -3.23 -8.15
C LEU A 96 -15.38 -4.08 -7.24
N MET A 97 -14.90 -4.39 -6.02
CA MET A 97 -15.61 -5.23 -5.06
C MET A 97 -16.77 -4.50 -4.37
N TRP A 98 -16.52 -3.27 -3.86
CA TRP A 98 -17.49 -2.58 -2.99
C TRP A 98 -18.07 -1.30 -3.58
N ARG A 99 -17.55 -0.83 -4.71
CA ARG A 99 -18.07 0.36 -5.44
C ARG A 99 -18.08 1.66 -4.63
N TYR A 100 -17.18 1.80 -3.67
CA TYR A 100 -17.01 3.07 -2.95
C TYR A 100 -16.37 4.11 -3.85
N ARG A 101 -17.11 5.15 -4.23
CA ARG A 101 -16.67 6.19 -5.18
C ARG A 101 -15.45 6.96 -4.72
N TRP A 102 -15.31 7.15 -3.44
CA TRP A 102 -14.22 7.92 -2.83
C TRP A 102 -12.89 7.14 -2.74
N ILE A 103 -12.90 5.82 -2.96
CA ILE A 103 -11.70 5.01 -2.81
C ILE A 103 -10.68 5.26 -3.94
N LEU A 104 -11.13 5.49 -5.17
CA LEU A 104 -10.26 5.83 -6.28
C LEU A 104 -9.55 7.17 -6.08
N PRO A 105 -10.21 8.27 -5.67
CA PRO A 105 -9.54 9.51 -5.29
C PRO A 105 -8.46 9.33 -4.23
N PHE A 106 -8.75 8.56 -3.17
CA PHE A 106 -7.79 8.35 -2.09
C PHE A 106 -6.60 7.49 -2.51
N SER A 107 -6.83 6.39 -3.21
CA SER A 107 -5.73 5.56 -3.72
C SER A 107 -4.88 6.33 -4.76
N THR A 108 -5.50 7.15 -5.58
CA THR A 108 -4.81 8.07 -6.50
C THR A 108 -3.95 9.07 -5.74
N LEU A 109 -4.49 9.72 -4.71
CA LEU A 109 -3.72 10.65 -3.87
C LEU A 109 -2.51 9.96 -3.26
N LEU A 110 -2.70 8.79 -2.65
CA LEU A 110 -1.62 8.02 -2.03
C LEU A 110 -0.54 7.63 -3.04
N ALA A 111 -0.93 7.08 -4.18
CA ALA A 111 0.00 6.74 -5.26
C ALA A 111 0.75 7.96 -5.80
N SER A 112 0.02 9.08 -5.99
CA SER A 112 0.60 10.33 -6.48
C SER A 112 1.68 10.89 -5.56
N VAL A 113 1.48 10.80 -4.23
CA VAL A 113 2.51 11.23 -3.26
C VAL A 113 3.82 10.48 -3.50
N PHE A 114 3.80 9.15 -3.64
CA PHE A 114 5.01 8.36 -3.83
C PHE A 114 5.62 8.55 -5.23
N ILE A 115 4.80 8.70 -6.27
CA ILE A 115 5.26 9.04 -7.62
C ILE A 115 5.96 10.39 -7.61
N MET A 116 5.36 11.41 -6.99
CA MET A 116 5.93 12.76 -6.90
C MET A 116 7.22 12.78 -6.08
N ILE A 117 7.31 12.02 -4.98
CA ILE A 117 8.56 11.89 -4.22
C ILE A 117 9.66 11.33 -5.12
N ASN A 118 9.39 10.32 -5.94
CA ASN A 118 10.36 9.77 -6.89
C ASN A 118 10.78 10.79 -7.97
N ILE A 119 9.87 11.66 -8.39
CA ILE A 119 10.20 12.69 -9.39
C ILE A 119 11.01 13.84 -8.75
N LEU A 120 10.64 14.26 -7.53
CA LEU A 120 11.21 15.45 -6.89
C LEU A 120 12.50 15.18 -6.11
N LYS A 121 12.81 13.91 -5.79
CA LYS A 121 13.96 13.50 -4.98
C LYS A 121 14.81 12.45 -5.71
N PRO A 122 15.55 12.83 -6.77
CA PRO A 122 16.36 11.88 -7.54
C PRO A 122 17.49 11.25 -6.70
N GLU A 123 17.91 11.88 -5.61
CA GLU A 123 18.93 11.35 -4.70
C GLU A 123 18.58 10.00 -4.07
N ILE A 124 17.31 9.62 -4.05
CA ILE A 124 16.88 8.31 -3.50
C ILE A 124 17.03 7.15 -4.50
N HIS A 125 17.42 7.45 -5.73
CA HIS A 125 17.58 6.44 -6.78
C HIS A 125 18.95 5.75 -6.75
N ASP A 126 19.99 6.44 -6.31
CA ASP A 126 21.41 6.04 -6.46
C ASP A 126 22.05 5.55 -5.15
N GLN A 127 21.25 5.18 -4.16
CA GLN A 127 21.80 4.67 -2.89
C GLN A 127 22.51 3.33 -3.11
N THR A 128 23.82 3.31 -2.83
CA THR A 128 24.65 2.10 -2.88
C THR A 128 24.13 1.04 -1.94
N LEU A 129 24.06 -0.18 -2.43
CA LEU A 129 23.52 -1.32 -1.71
C LEU A 129 24.46 -1.78 -0.59
N MET A 130 23.91 -1.86 0.60
CA MET A 130 24.53 -2.61 1.67
C MET A 130 24.56 -4.12 1.33
N PRO A 131 25.60 -4.87 1.73
CA PRO A 131 25.69 -6.32 1.50
C PRO A 131 24.47 -7.09 1.96
N ALA A 132 23.83 -6.67 3.06
CA ALA A 132 22.62 -7.28 3.60
C ALA A 132 21.45 -7.32 2.59
N LEU A 133 21.37 -6.38 1.64
CA LEU A 133 20.30 -6.31 0.62
C LEU A 133 20.52 -7.27 -0.56
N GLN A 134 21.58 -8.07 -0.56
CA GLN A 134 21.90 -9.00 -1.63
C GLN A 134 21.30 -10.40 -1.43
N SER A 135 20.75 -10.72 -0.27
CA SER A 135 20.08 -12.00 0.00
C SER A 135 18.88 -12.22 -0.92
N PRO A 136 18.67 -13.43 -1.45
CA PRO A 136 17.50 -13.75 -2.26
C PRO A 136 16.18 -13.60 -1.48
N TRP A 137 16.20 -13.69 -0.16
CA TRP A 137 15.03 -13.53 0.70
C TRP A 137 14.58 -12.05 0.85
N PHE A 138 15.46 -11.09 0.56
CA PHE A 138 15.12 -9.68 0.57
C PHE A 138 14.00 -9.34 -0.41
N ILE A 139 14.04 -9.90 -1.62
CA ILE A 139 13.05 -9.63 -2.68
C ILE A 139 11.64 -10.03 -2.26
N PRO A 140 11.36 -11.29 -1.86
CA PRO A 140 10.02 -11.68 -1.43
C PRO A 140 9.57 -10.90 -0.18
N HIS A 141 10.47 -10.67 0.79
CA HIS A 141 10.19 -9.89 1.99
C HIS A 141 9.65 -8.50 1.65
N VAL A 142 10.39 -7.71 0.87
CA VAL A 142 10.00 -6.33 0.54
C VAL A 142 8.75 -6.30 -0.35
N THR A 143 8.67 -7.15 -1.38
CA THR A 143 7.52 -7.18 -2.29
C THR A 143 6.23 -7.47 -1.55
N VAL A 144 6.24 -8.49 -0.70
CA VAL A 144 5.07 -8.92 0.06
C VAL A 144 4.65 -7.86 1.08
N TYR A 145 5.61 -7.21 1.72
CA TYR A 145 5.32 -6.10 2.63
C TYR A 145 4.70 -4.91 1.90
N MET A 146 5.24 -4.50 0.75
CA MET A 146 4.66 -3.39 -0.02
C MET A 146 3.23 -3.68 -0.45
N PHE A 147 2.94 -4.92 -0.85
CA PHE A 147 1.60 -5.37 -1.16
C PHE A 147 0.68 -5.32 0.07
N SER A 148 1.10 -5.91 1.19
CA SER A 148 0.38 -5.88 2.46
C SER A 148 0.07 -4.45 2.91
N TYR A 149 1.06 -3.57 2.90
CA TYR A 149 0.94 -2.17 3.33
C TYR A 149 -0.08 -1.40 2.50
N SER A 150 -0.17 -1.70 1.20
CA SER A 150 -1.16 -1.07 0.32
C SER A 150 -2.60 -1.45 0.72
N PHE A 151 -2.86 -2.71 1.03
CA PHE A 151 -4.16 -3.17 1.51
C PHE A 151 -4.49 -2.60 2.90
N MET A 152 -3.52 -2.57 3.80
CA MET A 152 -3.67 -1.96 5.12
C MET A 152 -3.92 -0.45 5.03
N GLY A 153 -3.29 0.24 4.09
CA GLY A 153 -3.55 1.66 3.82
C GLY A 153 -4.98 1.91 3.37
N VAL A 154 -5.53 1.07 2.49
CA VAL A 154 -6.94 1.16 2.09
C VAL A 154 -7.87 0.83 3.26
N ALA A 155 -7.56 -0.19 4.09
CA ALA A 155 -8.33 -0.51 5.29
C ALA A 155 -8.35 0.66 6.30
N PHE A 156 -7.22 1.35 6.47
CA PHE A 156 -7.13 2.58 7.26
C PHE A 156 -8.06 3.67 6.73
N LEU A 157 -8.08 3.91 5.42
CA LEU A 157 -8.98 4.92 4.81
C LEU A 157 -10.46 4.56 5.05
N LEU A 158 -10.80 3.27 4.96
CA LEU A 158 -12.15 2.79 5.30
C LEU A 158 -12.47 3.03 6.78
N ALA A 159 -11.52 2.81 7.68
CA ALA A 159 -11.70 3.05 9.10
C ALA A 159 -11.91 4.54 9.41
N VAL A 160 -11.12 5.44 8.81
CA VAL A 160 -11.29 6.89 8.93
C VAL A 160 -12.66 7.31 8.42
N ALA A 161 -13.04 6.88 7.22
CA ALA A 161 -14.36 7.14 6.66
C ALA A 161 -15.49 6.60 7.54
N GLY A 162 -15.27 5.46 8.19
CA GLY A 162 -16.19 4.83 9.15
C GLY A 162 -16.42 5.63 10.43
N LEU A 163 -15.42 6.44 10.87
CA LEU A 163 -15.55 7.32 12.03
C LEU A 163 -16.35 8.59 11.72
N PHE A 164 -16.07 9.22 10.58
CA PHE A 164 -16.59 10.55 10.25
C PHE A 164 -17.89 10.53 9.44
N GLY A 165 -18.25 9.41 8.86
CA GLY A 165 -19.37 9.32 7.93
C GLY A 165 -20.44 8.32 8.33
N ASN A 166 -21.69 8.75 8.23
CA ASN A 166 -22.82 7.87 7.96
C ASN A 166 -22.71 7.44 6.48
N LEU A 167 -21.71 6.61 6.16
CA LEU A 167 -21.56 6.05 4.82
C LEU A 167 -22.79 5.18 4.56
N ARG A 168 -23.84 5.80 4.00
CA ARG A 168 -25.05 5.15 3.54
C ARG A 168 -24.73 4.34 2.28
N GLY A 169 -24.08 3.20 2.45
CA GLY A 169 -23.83 2.21 1.41
C GLY A 169 -24.54 0.91 1.75
N LYS A 170 -24.81 0.10 0.75
CA LYS A 170 -25.42 -1.24 0.92
C LYS A 170 -24.52 -2.21 1.68
N THR A 171 -23.22 -1.94 1.78
CA THR A 171 -22.23 -2.79 2.45
C THR A 171 -21.64 -2.02 3.63
N ASP A 172 -21.53 -2.67 4.78
CA ASP A 172 -20.83 -2.11 5.93
C ASP A 172 -19.35 -1.90 5.61
N VAL A 173 -18.86 -0.69 5.90
CA VAL A 173 -17.45 -0.29 5.67
C VAL A 173 -16.49 -1.22 6.40
N LEU A 174 -16.88 -1.71 7.58
CA LEU A 174 -16.06 -2.67 8.32
C LEU A 174 -15.95 -4.02 7.61
N THR A 175 -17.01 -4.48 6.92
CA THR A 175 -16.92 -5.74 6.14
C THR A 175 -15.91 -5.63 5.00
N ALA A 176 -15.83 -4.48 4.34
CA ALA A 176 -14.79 -4.24 3.34
C ALA A 176 -13.39 -4.16 3.99
N ALA A 177 -13.27 -3.47 5.13
CA ALA A 177 -12.03 -3.40 5.88
C ALA A 177 -11.58 -4.78 6.37
N ASP A 178 -12.49 -5.64 6.86
CA ASP A 178 -12.20 -7.02 7.27
C ASP A 178 -11.49 -7.79 6.16
N THR A 179 -12.04 -7.77 4.94
CA THR A 179 -11.44 -8.49 3.81
C THR A 179 -10.03 -7.98 3.49
N LEU A 180 -9.84 -6.65 3.49
CA LEU A 180 -8.53 -6.05 3.23
C LEU A 180 -7.53 -6.37 4.34
N VAL A 181 -7.98 -6.38 5.59
CA VAL A 181 -7.14 -6.76 6.75
C VAL A 181 -6.77 -8.23 6.68
N TYR A 182 -7.69 -9.13 6.35
CA TYR A 182 -7.36 -10.56 6.21
C TYR A 182 -6.32 -10.81 5.11
N ILE A 183 -6.49 -10.19 3.94
CA ILE A 183 -5.51 -10.27 2.84
C ILE A 183 -4.18 -9.67 3.31
N GLY A 184 -4.21 -8.44 3.83
CA GLY A 184 -3.02 -7.75 4.31
C GLY A 184 -2.27 -8.53 5.40
N MET A 185 -2.98 -9.12 6.37
CA MET A 185 -2.38 -9.92 7.45
C MET A 185 -1.74 -11.21 6.95
N ALA A 186 -2.35 -11.89 5.97
CA ALA A 186 -1.74 -13.07 5.36
C ALA A 186 -0.38 -12.72 4.74
N PHE A 187 -0.33 -11.63 3.96
CA PHE A 187 0.90 -11.15 3.35
C PHE A 187 1.88 -10.56 4.38
N LEU A 188 1.40 -9.86 5.42
CA LEU A 188 2.25 -9.35 6.49
C LEU A 188 2.96 -10.49 7.24
N THR A 189 2.24 -11.56 7.54
CA THR A 189 2.78 -12.76 8.19
C THR A 189 3.84 -13.42 7.32
N PHE A 190 3.56 -13.60 6.02
CA PHE A 190 4.55 -14.15 5.09
C PHE A 190 5.77 -13.23 4.95
N GLY A 191 5.55 -11.91 4.96
CA GLY A 191 6.61 -10.91 4.97
C GLY A 191 7.51 -11.00 6.20
N MET A 192 6.94 -11.21 7.40
CA MET A 192 7.72 -11.42 8.62
C MET A 192 8.55 -12.70 8.56
N LEU A 193 7.98 -13.81 8.06
CA LEU A 193 8.71 -15.08 7.93
C LEU A 193 9.86 -14.98 6.93
N SER A 194 9.62 -14.40 5.75
CA SER A 194 10.68 -14.18 4.74
C SER A 194 11.73 -13.17 5.24
N GLY A 195 11.33 -12.20 6.04
CA GLY A 195 12.23 -11.26 6.72
C GLY A 195 13.13 -11.92 7.74
N ALA A 196 12.61 -12.88 8.50
CA ALA A 196 13.41 -13.67 9.44
C ALA A 196 14.47 -14.52 8.69
N LEU A 197 14.11 -15.13 7.55
CA LEU A 197 15.06 -15.86 6.70
C LEU A 197 16.12 -14.91 6.13
N TRP A 198 15.70 -13.72 5.67
CA TRP A 198 16.62 -12.68 5.23
C TRP A 198 17.57 -12.24 6.35
N ALA A 199 17.07 -11.99 7.56
CA ALA A 199 17.88 -11.61 8.71
C ALA A 199 18.92 -12.69 9.05
N LYS A 200 18.54 -13.98 8.95
CA LYS A 200 19.47 -15.10 9.16
C LYS A 200 20.61 -15.08 8.16
N ASP A 201 20.33 -14.81 6.89
CA ASP A 201 21.37 -14.75 5.85
C ASP A 201 22.26 -13.51 6.00
N ALA A 202 21.66 -12.37 6.35
CA ALA A 202 22.36 -11.09 6.41
C ALA A 202 23.18 -10.90 7.70
N TRP A 203 22.67 -11.35 8.83
CA TRP A 203 23.22 -11.08 10.17
C TRP A 203 23.43 -12.32 11.06
N GLY A 204 23.10 -13.50 10.56
CA GLY A 204 23.37 -14.77 11.27
C GLY A 204 22.30 -15.22 12.27
N HIS A 205 21.24 -14.45 12.48
CA HIS A 205 20.13 -14.77 13.40
C HIS A 205 18.78 -14.40 12.78
N TYR A 206 17.72 -15.14 13.16
CA TYR A 206 16.38 -14.93 12.62
C TYR A 206 15.68 -13.71 13.20
N TRP A 207 16.06 -13.29 14.42
CA TRP A 207 15.43 -12.22 15.17
C TRP A 207 16.39 -11.68 16.22
N SER A 208 16.55 -10.37 16.31
CA SER A 208 17.49 -9.70 17.22
C SER A 208 16.83 -8.66 18.13
N TRP A 209 15.51 -8.50 18.04
CA TRP A 209 14.77 -7.43 18.72
C TRP A 209 15.20 -6.02 18.27
N ASP A 210 15.69 -5.92 17.06
CA ASP A 210 15.93 -4.63 16.43
C ASP A 210 14.66 -3.77 16.46
N PRO A 211 14.77 -2.43 16.54
CA PRO A 211 13.61 -1.55 16.57
C PRO A 211 12.60 -1.78 15.44
N LYS A 212 13.06 -2.08 14.22
CA LYS A 212 12.15 -2.39 13.10
C LYS A 212 11.45 -3.74 13.27
N GLU A 213 12.15 -4.75 13.74
CA GLU A 213 11.56 -6.05 14.06
C GLU A 213 10.51 -5.93 15.16
N THR A 214 10.83 -5.18 16.23
CA THR A 214 9.91 -4.93 17.33
C THR A 214 8.65 -4.22 16.86
N TRP A 215 8.76 -3.16 16.04
CA TRP A 215 7.61 -2.47 15.51
C TRP A 215 6.82 -3.29 14.47
N ALA A 216 7.48 -4.21 13.74
CA ALA A 216 6.80 -5.17 12.88
C ALA A 216 5.90 -6.11 13.71
N LEU A 217 6.42 -6.62 14.83
CA LEU A 217 5.64 -7.45 15.76
C LEU A 217 4.48 -6.67 16.40
N VAL A 218 4.71 -5.44 16.86
CA VAL A 218 3.65 -4.56 17.41
C VAL A 218 2.57 -4.31 16.37
N THR A 219 2.96 -4.06 15.12
CA THR A 219 2.01 -3.90 14.01
C THR A 219 1.18 -5.17 13.81
N TRP A 220 1.82 -6.32 13.72
CA TRP A 220 1.15 -7.61 13.54
C TRP A 220 0.16 -7.90 14.69
N LEU A 221 0.57 -7.72 15.94
CA LEU A 221 -0.27 -7.90 17.12
C LEU A 221 -1.46 -6.93 17.15
N SER A 222 -1.28 -5.68 16.72
CA SER A 222 -2.36 -4.69 16.70
C SER A 222 -3.45 -5.03 15.66
N TYR A 223 -3.07 -5.51 14.48
CA TYR A 223 -4.05 -6.02 13.51
C TYR A 223 -4.69 -7.34 13.96
N LEU A 224 -3.93 -8.22 14.63
CA LEU A 224 -4.48 -9.43 15.22
C LEU A 224 -5.52 -9.10 16.31
N LEU A 225 -5.25 -8.09 17.14
CA LEU A 225 -6.22 -7.56 18.10
C LEU A 225 -7.51 -7.09 17.40
N TYR A 226 -7.40 -6.33 16.29
CA TYR A 226 -8.57 -5.94 15.51
C TYR A 226 -9.39 -7.16 15.08
N ILE A 227 -8.76 -8.18 14.53
CA ILE A 227 -9.42 -9.41 14.07
C ILE A 227 -10.16 -10.10 15.23
N HIS A 228 -9.51 -10.23 16.38
CA HIS A 228 -10.14 -10.83 17.56
C HIS A 228 -11.35 -10.04 18.07
N LEU A 229 -11.22 -8.73 18.19
CA LEU A 229 -12.32 -7.85 18.61
C LEU A 229 -13.49 -7.93 17.62
N ARG A 230 -13.20 -8.04 16.32
CA ARG A 230 -14.21 -8.17 15.28
C ARG A 230 -14.96 -9.50 15.36
N LEU A 231 -14.24 -10.60 15.55
CA LEU A 231 -14.82 -11.94 15.71
C LEU A 231 -15.64 -12.11 17.00
N MET A 232 -15.27 -11.42 18.08
CA MET A 232 -16.05 -11.42 19.32
C MET A 232 -17.46 -10.80 19.16
N GLY A 233 -17.67 -9.94 18.16
CA GLY A 233 -18.97 -9.35 17.81
C GLY A 233 -19.57 -8.40 18.85
N ARG A 234 -18.86 -8.11 19.96
CA ARG A 234 -19.33 -7.26 21.07
C ARG A 234 -18.72 -5.84 21.07
N THR A 235 -17.77 -5.58 20.19
CA THR A 235 -17.02 -4.32 20.14
C THR A 235 -17.73 -3.30 19.29
N SER A 236 -17.82 -2.06 19.78
CA SER A 236 -18.47 -0.98 19.04
C SER A 236 -17.70 -0.63 17.76
N ARG A 237 -18.43 -0.17 16.72
CA ARG A 237 -17.85 0.26 15.45
C ARG A 237 -16.74 1.30 15.64
N LYS A 238 -16.95 2.28 16.54
CA LYS A 238 -15.96 3.32 16.81
C LYS A 238 -14.63 2.75 17.30
N VAL A 239 -14.69 1.81 18.25
CA VAL A 239 -13.49 1.16 18.79
C VAL A 239 -12.77 0.36 17.71
N LEU A 240 -13.49 -0.39 16.88
CA LEU A 240 -12.90 -1.14 15.77
C LEU A 240 -12.18 -0.21 14.76
N CYS A 241 -12.80 0.92 14.39
CA CYS A 241 -12.15 1.90 13.53
C CYS A 241 -10.90 2.51 14.18
N LEU A 242 -10.95 2.83 15.48
CA LEU A 242 -9.79 3.38 16.21
C LEU A 242 -8.65 2.37 16.29
N VAL A 243 -8.94 1.09 16.51
CA VAL A 243 -7.92 0.03 16.51
C VAL A 243 -7.27 -0.09 15.14
N LEU A 244 -8.02 -0.04 14.03
CA LEU A 244 -7.46 -0.04 12.68
C LEU A 244 -6.56 1.17 12.42
N ILE A 245 -6.97 2.36 12.84
CA ILE A 245 -6.18 3.59 12.72
C ILE A 245 -4.89 3.46 13.52
N PHE A 246 -4.96 2.98 14.74
CA PHE A 246 -3.80 2.72 15.60
C PHE A 246 -2.86 1.68 14.96
N SER A 247 -3.39 0.57 14.43
CA SER A 247 -2.61 -0.47 13.77
C SER A 247 -1.86 0.08 12.56
N PHE A 248 -2.49 0.95 11.78
CA PHE A 248 -1.83 1.62 10.65
C PHE A 248 -0.76 2.61 11.12
N ALA A 249 -0.97 3.31 12.23
CA ALA A 249 0.07 4.16 12.83
C ALA A 249 1.28 3.32 13.27
N CYS A 250 1.08 2.16 13.88
CA CYS A 250 2.16 1.22 14.21
C CYS A 250 2.93 0.77 12.96
N LEU A 251 2.21 0.50 11.86
CA LEU A 251 2.82 0.15 10.58
C LEU A 251 3.68 1.30 10.04
N GLN A 252 3.22 2.56 10.12
CA GLN A 252 4.02 3.72 9.72
C GLN A 252 5.24 3.91 10.63
N MET A 253 5.12 3.62 11.91
CA MET A 253 6.27 3.60 12.82
C MET A 253 7.28 2.55 12.42
N CYS A 254 6.87 1.33 12.10
CA CYS A 254 7.75 0.27 11.61
C CYS A 254 8.49 0.66 10.33
N TRP A 255 7.77 1.25 9.36
CA TRP A 255 8.36 1.57 8.05
C TRP A 255 9.27 2.78 8.08
N TRP A 256 8.82 3.86 8.71
CA TRP A 256 9.47 5.17 8.61
C TRP A 256 9.78 5.83 9.96
N GLY A 257 8.84 5.74 10.91
CA GLY A 257 8.95 6.45 12.18
C GLY A 257 10.11 5.99 13.04
N VAL A 258 10.47 4.71 12.97
CA VAL A 258 11.62 4.14 13.70
C VAL A 258 12.91 4.91 13.41
N ASN A 259 13.14 5.40 12.19
CA ASN A 259 14.35 6.11 11.81
C ASN A 259 14.57 7.42 12.60
N TYR A 260 13.53 7.94 13.25
CA TYR A 260 13.59 9.16 14.09
C TYR A 260 13.68 8.86 15.59
N LEU A 261 13.65 7.59 15.99
CA LEU A 261 13.79 7.22 17.40
C LEU A 261 15.27 7.15 17.79
N PRO A 262 15.63 7.52 19.04
CA PRO A 262 17.00 7.35 19.54
C PRO A 262 17.52 5.91 19.43
N ALA A 263 16.66 4.94 19.61
CA ALA A 263 16.98 3.51 19.46
C ALA A 263 17.35 3.12 18.01
N ALA A 264 17.08 3.97 17.01
CA ALA A 264 17.46 3.68 15.62
C ALA A 264 18.97 3.83 15.39
N GLN A 265 19.69 4.54 16.25
CA GLN A 265 21.15 4.69 16.12
C GLN A 265 21.91 3.36 16.24
N ASP A 266 21.35 2.41 16.99
CA ASP A 266 21.90 1.06 17.19
C ASP A 266 21.22 0.01 16.28
N SER A 267 20.34 0.43 15.37
CA SER A 267 19.60 -0.47 14.49
C SER A 267 20.49 -1.00 13.37
N ILE A 268 20.45 -2.32 13.17
CA ILE A 268 21.10 -2.99 12.03
C ILE A 268 20.36 -2.74 10.70
N HIS A 269 19.15 -2.19 10.77
CA HIS A 269 18.29 -1.87 9.62
C HIS A 269 18.36 -0.39 9.20
N VAL A 270 19.47 0.30 9.48
CA VAL A 270 19.68 1.70 9.01
C VAL A 270 20.16 1.67 7.57
N TYR A 271 19.33 2.15 6.63
CA TYR A 271 19.66 2.37 5.21
C TYR A 271 18.79 3.49 4.61
#